data_c0a0c67134ba56acf1ac0e65fddd38b7
#
_entry.id   c0a0c67134ba56acf1ac0e65fddd38b7
#
_cell.length_a   1.000
_cell.length_b   1.000
_cell.length_c   1.000
_cell.angle_alpha   90.00
_cell.angle_beta   90.00
_cell.angle_gamma   90.00
#
_symmetry.space_group_name_H-M   'P 1'
#
loop_
_entity.id
_entity.type
_entity.pdbx_description
1 polymer ?
#
loop_
_entity_poly.entity_id
_entity_poly.type
_entity_poly.pdbx_seq_one_letter_code
_entity_poly.pdbx_strand_id
1 'polypeptide(L)'
;MIKRLTYFISLLMLPSITLAQFQTKAELQAAVDLWVSDNATALSTYGEINTWNVSQITDMSELFRDKTTFNDDISNWNVSSVTDMEYMFFNAEAFNQPLNDWDVSSVTDMERMFESADIFNQDISNWNVSNVTTMRKMFQSATSFNQAVNDWDVSSV
;
A
#
# COMPACT_ATOMS: atom_id res chain seq x y z
N MET A 1 8.59 -55.04 38.44
CA MET A 1 9.22 -54.44 37.24
C MET A 1 8.24 -53.45 36.65
N ILE A 2 8.39 -52.14 36.96
CA ILE A 2 7.46 -51.08 36.49
C ILE A 2 8.06 -50.51 35.22
N LYS A 3 7.40 -50.72 34.07
CA LYS A 3 7.80 -50.11 32.80
C LYS A 3 7.39 -48.62 32.82
N ARG A 4 8.37 -47.72 32.83
CA ARG A 4 8.16 -46.28 32.61
C ARG A 4 7.84 -46.04 31.14
N LEU A 5 6.62 -45.59 30.86
CA LEU A 5 6.20 -45.17 29.54
C LEU A 5 6.67 -43.71 29.33
N THR A 6 7.66 -43.51 28.48
CA THR A 6 8.19 -42.17 28.12
C THR A 6 7.32 -41.63 26.99
N TYR A 7 6.50 -40.66 27.31
CA TYR A 7 5.75 -39.92 26.28
C TYR A 7 6.70 -38.92 25.59
N PHE A 8 6.99 -39.15 24.32
CA PHE A 8 7.56 -38.12 23.47
C PHE A 8 6.46 -37.15 23.10
N ILE A 9 6.47 -35.96 23.71
CA ILE A 9 5.66 -34.83 23.25
C ILE A 9 6.39 -34.28 22.00
N SER A 10 5.90 -34.65 20.83
CA SER A 10 6.28 -34.00 19.59
C SER A 10 5.71 -32.56 19.61
N LEU A 11 6.55 -31.59 19.91
CA LEU A 11 6.22 -30.19 19.79
C LEU A 11 6.11 -29.90 18.29
N LEU A 12 4.89 -29.92 17.75
CA LEU A 12 4.62 -29.38 16.42
C LEU A 12 5.01 -27.90 16.46
N MET A 13 6.19 -27.57 15.90
CA MET A 13 6.50 -26.19 15.53
C MET A 13 5.52 -25.81 14.42
N LEU A 14 4.47 -25.09 14.79
CA LEU A 14 3.71 -24.32 13.79
C LEU A 14 4.69 -23.36 13.13
N PRO A 15 4.70 -23.24 11.80
CA PRO A 15 5.51 -22.23 11.16
C PRO A 15 5.07 -20.88 11.72
N SER A 16 5.99 -20.15 12.33
CA SER A 16 5.75 -18.75 12.67
C SER A 16 5.47 -18.06 11.33
N ILE A 17 4.24 -17.63 11.12
CA ILE A 17 3.94 -16.70 10.04
C ILE A 17 4.66 -15.40 10.44
N THR A 18 5.90 -15.26 10.03
CA THR A 18 6.57 -13.96 10.04
C THR A 18 5.81 -13.11 9.03
N LEU A 19 5.05 -12.12 9.52
CA LEU A 19 4.48 -11.10 8.66
C LEU A 19 5.60 -10.62 7.72
N ALA A 20 5.37 -10.70 6.42
CA ALA A 20 6.37 -10.31 5.44
C ALA A 20 6.75 -8.85 5.72
N GLN A 21 8.02 -8.60 5.99
CA GLN A 21 8.55 -7.27 6.21
C GLN A 21 9.40 -6.91 4.99
N PHE A 22 8.94 -5.93 4.23
CA PHE A 22 9.68 -5.42 3.07
C PHE A 22 10.69 -4.37 3.53
N GLN A 23 11.93 -4.48 3.07
CA GLN A 23 13.01 -3.55 3.40
C GLN A 23 13.29 -2.58 2.25
N THR A 24 12.91 -2.96 1.04
CA THR A 24 13.19 -2.19 -0.18
C THR A 24 11.95 -2.09 -1.06
N LYS A 25 11.88 -1.03 -1.86
CA LYS A 25 10.87 -0.87 -2.91
C LYS A 25 10.84 -2.08 -3.85
N ALA A 26 12.01 -2.60 -4.25
CA ALA A 26 12.08 -3.72 -5.19
C ALA A 26 11.43 -5.00 -4.64
N GLU A 27 11.59 -5.28 -3.33
CA GLU A 27 10.91 -6.41 -2.68
C GLU A 27 9.40 -6.21 -2.64
N LEU A 28 8.94 -5.01 -2.26
CA LEU A 28 7.52 -4.69 -2.23
C LEU A 28 6.91 -4.73 -3.64
N GLN A 29 7.60 -4.17 -4.65
CA GLN A 29 7.14 -4.18 -6.05
C GLN A 29 6.97 -5.62 -6.56
N ALA A 30 7.96 -6.49 -6.31
CA ALA A 30 7.88 -7.89 -6.72
C ALA A 30 6.68 -8.62 -6.05
N ALA A 31 6.40 -8.32 -4.79
CA ALA A 31 5.25 -8.89 -4.07
C ALA A 31 3.92 -8.36 -4.62
N VAL A 32 3.80 -7.07 -4.92
CA VAL A 32 2.61 -6.46 -5.55
C VAL A 32 2.40 -7.00 -6.97
N ASP A 33 3.47 -7.14 -7.76
CA ASP A 33 3.37 -7.72 -9.10
C ASP A 33 2.90 -9.18 -9.05
N LEU A 34 3.39 -9.95 -8.09
CA LEU A 34 2.92 -11.32 -7.87
C LEU A 34 1.47 -11.35 -7.39
N TRP A 35 1.07 -10.42 -6.49
CA TRP A 35 -0.32 -10.32 -6.01
C TRP A 35 -1.31 -10.12 -7.15
N VAL A 36 -0.97 -9.27 -8.10
CA VAL A 36 -1.84 -8.98 -9.26
C VAL A 36 -1.79 -10.09 -10.32
N SER A 37 -0.64 -10.74 -10.53
CA SER A 37 -0.47 -11.75 -11.58
C SER A 37 -0.81 -13.18 -11.15
N ASP A 38 -0.52 -13.55 -9.90
CA ASP A 38 -0.82 -14.85 -9.28
C ASP A 38 -1.12 -14.68 -7.80
N ASN A 39 -2.35 -14.26 -7.52
CA ASN A 39 -2.81 -13.98 -6.15
C ASN A 39 -2.68 -15.20 -5.22
N ALA A 40 -2.92 -16.41 -5.71
CA ALA A 40 -2.82 -17.61 -4.89
C ALA A 40 -1.39 -17.86 -4.39
N THR A 41 -0.41 -17.65 -5.26
CA THR A 41 1.01 -17.75 -4.89
C THR A 41 1.44 -16.61 -3.97
N ALA A 42 1.00 -15.39 -4.22
CA ALA A 42 1.30 -14.24 -3.37
C ALA A 42 0.71 -14.41 -1.97
N LEU A 43 -0.57 -14.82 -1.86
CA LEU A 43 -1.25 -15.08 -0.60
C LEU A 43 -0.53 -16.17 0.22
N SER A 44 -0.08 -17.25 -0.42
CA SER A 44 0.65 -18.31 0.26
C SER A 44 2.06 -17.89 0.72
N THR A 45 2.66 -16.91 0.03
CA THR A 45 4.04 -16.45 0.27
C THR A 45 4.08 -15.32 1.30
N TYR A 46 3.17 -14.34 1.16
CA TYR A 46 3.21 -13.06 1.90
C TYR A 46 2.02 -12.86 2.83
N GLY A 47 0.97 -13.70 2.75
CA GLY A 47 -0.31 -13.48 3.44
C GLY A 47 -1.17 -12.42 2.77
N GLU A 48 -2.26 -12.02 3.45
CA GLU A 48 -3.20 -11.00 2.97
C GLU A 48 -2.51 -9.65 2.79
N ILE A 49 -2.71 -9.01 1.63
CA ILE A 49 -2.03 -7.76 1.26
C ILE A 49 -2.22 -6.64 2.30
N ASN A 50 -3.40 -6.53 2.91
CA ASN A 50 -3.68 -5.51 3.93
C ASN A 50 -2.93 -5.74 5.25
N THR A 51 -2.28 -6.90 5.42
CA THR A 51 -1.47 -7.22 6.61
C THR A 51 0.03 -7.05 6.39
N TRP A 52 0.44 -6.63 5.19
CA TRP A 52 1.86 -6.49 4.87
C TRP A 52 2.49 -5.36 5.68
N ASN A 53 3.67 -5.62 6.23
CA ASN A 53 4.44 -4.59 6.92
C ASN A 53 5.32 -3.84 5.89
N VAL A 54 4.91 -2.62 5.58
CA VAL A 54 5.58 -1.72 4.63
C VAL A 54 6.27 -0.54 5.33
N SER A 55 6.35 -0.54 6.66
CA SER A 55 6.80 0.59 7.47
C SER A 55 8.24 1.05 7.22
N GLN A 56 9.07 0.22 6.56
CA GLN A 56 10.44 0.57 6.21
C GLN A 56 10.58 1.13 4.79
N ILE A 57 9.48 1.17 4.03
CA ILE A 57 9.49 1.66 2.65
C ILE A 57 9.39 3.19 2.65
N THR A 58 10.31 3.82 1.96
CA THR A 58 10.36 5.29 1.79
C THR A 58 9.97 5.74 0.39
N ASP A 59 10.00 4.85 -0.60
CA ASP A 59 9.66 5.08 -1.99
C ASP A 59 8.60 4.07 -2.44
N MET A 60 7.39 4.57 -2.73
CA MET A 60 6.27 3.81 -3.28
C MET A 60 5.89 4.31 -4.69
N SER A 61 6.80 5.04 -5.36
CA SER A 61 6.54 5.52 -6.70
C SER A 61 6.24 4.36 -7.65
N GLU A 62 5.26 4.54 -8.53
CA GLU A 62 4.84 3.56 -9.54
C GLU A 62 4.32 2.20 -9.02
N LEU A 63 4.15 2.01 -7.71
CA LEU A 63 3.90 0.69 -7.10
C LEU A 63 2.70 -0.05 -7.69
N PHE A 64 1.60 0.67 -7.97
CA PHE A 64 0.38 0.13 -8.60
C PHE A 64 0.14 0.70 -10.00
N ARG A 65 1.16 1.30 -10.61
CA ARG A 65 1.06 1.86 -11.96
C ARG A 65 0.59 0.82 -12.97
N ASP A 66 -0.40 1.20 -13.80
CA ASP A 66 -1.01 0.36 -14.83
C ASP A 66 -1.66 -0.95 -14.32
N LYS A 67 -1.91 -1.07 -13.03
CA LYS A 67 -2.65 -2.19 -12.45
C LYS A 67 -4.15 -1.94 -12.53
N THR A 68 -4.69 -1.97 -13.75
CA THR A 68 -6.03 -1.49 -14.08
C THR A 68 -7.16 -2.23 -13.36
N THR A 69 -6.92 -3.43 -12.85
CA THR A 69 -7.91 -4.26 -12.14
C THR A 69 -7.70 -4.30 -10.62
N PHE A 70 -6.61 -3.69 -10.11
CA PHE A 70 -6.30 -3.72 -8.69
C PHE A 70 -7.31 -2.89 -7.89
N ASN A 71 -7.95 -3.51 -6.90
CA ASN A 71 -8.85 -2.85 -5.97
C ASN A 71 -8.91 -3.55 -4.60
N ASP A 72 -7.79 -4.13 -4.17
CA ASP A 72 -7.74 -4.75 -2.85
C ASP A 72 -7.48 -3.71 -1.76
N ASP A 73 -7.98 -3.99 -0.55
CA ASP A 73 -7.81 -3.12 0.60
C ASP A 73 -6.34 -3.10 1.06
N ILE A 74 -5.79 -1.89 1.20
CA ILE A 74 -4.44 -1.60 1.70
C ILE A 74 -4.49 -0.51 2.79
N SER A 75 -5.65 -0.25 3.36
CA SER A 75 -5.87 0.83 4.32
C SER A 75 -5.02 0.70 5.59
N ASN A 76 -4.62 -0.52 5.97
CA ASN A 76 -3.79 -0.76 7.15
C ASN A 76 -2.29 -0.60 6.90
N TRP A 77 -1.86 -0.27 5.70
CA TRP A 77 -0.44 -0.04 5.44
C TRP A 77 0.09 1.17 6.22
N ASN A 78 1.17 0.98 6.96
CA ASN A 78 1.88 2.09 7.59
C ASN A 78 2.81 2.76 6.57
N VAL A 79 2.35 3.88 6.02
CA VAL A 79 3.07 4.67 5.00
C VAL A 79 3.80 5.89 5.59
N SER A 80 3.88 6.02 6.90
CA SER A 80 4.43 7.21 7.57
C SER A 80 5.91 7.51 7.25
N SER A 81 6.65 6.52 6.75
CA SER A 81 8.05 6.70 6.30
C SER A 81 8.17 7.06 4.81
N VAL A 82 7.06 7.03 4.05
CA VAL A 82 7.08 7.26 2.60
C VAL A 82 7.29 8.72 2.29
N THR A 83 8.23 9.00 1.40
CA THR A 83 8.55 10.35 0.92
C THR A 83 8.17 10.57 -0.54
N ASP A 84 8.02 9.49 -1.32
CA ASP A 84 7.75 9.51 -2.75
C ASP A 84 6.59 8.59 -3.10
N MET A 85 5.52 9.18 -3.67
CA MET A 85 4.31 8.49 -4.17
C MET A 85 4.04 8.86 -5.64
N GLU A 86 5.08 9.30 -6.39
CA GLU A 86 4.97 9.65 -7.80
C GLU A 86 4.37 8.48 -8.59
N TYR A 87 3.31 8.73 -9.39
CA TYR A 87 2.62 7.72 -10.21
C TYR A 87 2.09 6.48 -9.45
N MET A 88 1.98 6.50 -8.12
CA MET A 88 1.69 5.29 -7.34
C MET A 88 0.44 4.54 -7.83
N PHE A 89 -0.64 5.23 -8.18
CA PHE A 89 -1.89 4.68 -8.71
C PHE A 89 -2.21 5.18 -10.13
N PHE A 90 -1.16 5.57 -10.88
CA PHE A 90 -1.35 6.00 -12.27
C PHE A 90 -2.03 4.89 -13.08
N ASN A 91 -3.15 5.24 -13.77
CA ASN A 91 -3.90 4.28 -14.58
C ASN A 91 -4.37 3.02 -13.81
N ALA A 92 -4.57 3.13 -12.48
CA ALA A 92 -5.20 2.10 -11.66
C ALA A 92 -6.73 2.29 -11.71
N GLU A 93 -7.32 2.00 -12.86
CA GLU A 93 -8.70 2.34 -13.24
C GLU A 93 -9.75 1.84 -12.24
N ALA A 94 -9.54 0.64 -11.65
CA ALA A 94 -10.47 0.01 -10.71
C ALA A 94 -10.22 0.37 -9.24
N PHE A 95 -9.14 1.10 -8.92
CA PHE A 95 -8.80 1.36 -7.53
C PHE A 95 -9.74 2.36 -6.88
N ASN A 96 -10.39 1.96 -5.77
CA ASN A 96 -11.28 2.82 -5.00
C ASN A 96 -11.36 2.38 -3.53
N GLN A 97 -10.20 2.08 -2.90
CA GLN A 97 -10.15 1.69 -1.50
C GLN A 97 -9.86 2.87 -0.57
N PRO A 98 -10.31 2.83 0.70
CA PRO A 98 -10.13 3.93 1.63
C PRO A 98 -8.65 4.14 1.98
N LEU A 99 -8.22 5.40 1.95
CA LEU A 99 -6.84 5.82 2.26
C LEU A 99 -6.79 6.96 3.29
N ASN A 100 -7.94 7.33 3.87
CA ASN A 100 -8.04 8.54 4.72
C ASN A 100 -7.18 8.45 5.99
N ASP A 101 -6.89 7.24 6.47
CA ASP A 101 -6.09 6.98 7.67
C ASP A 101 -4.58 6.87 7.38
N TRP A 102 -4.17 7.00 6.13
CA TRP A 102 -2.74 7.03 5.80
C TRP A 102 -2.07 8.31 6.32
N ASP A 103 -0.97 8.15 7.06
CA ASP A 103 -0.11 9.26 7.44
C ASP A 103 0.84 9.59 6.28
N VAL A 104 0.48 10.59 5.49
CA VAL A 104 1.26 11.07 4.34
C VAL A 104 2.12 12.29 4.69
N SER A 105 2.28 12.62 5.95
CA SER A 105 2.96 13.83 6.40
C SER A 105 4.45 13.90 6.03
N SER A 106 5.07 12.75 5.69
CA SER A 106 6.46 12.70 5.22
C SER A 106 6.60 12.82 3.69
N VAL A 107 5.47 12.75 2.94
CA VAL A 107 5.50 12.74 1.47
C VAL A 107 5.87 14.11 0.92
N THR A 108 6.78 14.12 -0.05
CA THR A 108 7.23 15.33 -0.76
C THR A 108 6.85 15.33 -2.23
N ASP A 109 6.58 14.16 -2.82
CA ASP A 109 6.20 14.00 -4.21
C ASP A 109 4.92 13.19 -4.36
N MET A 110 3.87 13.80 -4.97
CA MET A 110 2.61 13.19 -5.35
C MET A 110 2.28 13.45 -6.83
N GLU A 111 3.32 13.68 -7.68
CA GLU A 111 3.10 13.92 -9.09
C GLU A 111 2.34 12.73 -9.70
N ARG A 112 1.21 13.02 -10.38
CA ARG A 112 0.39 12.04 -11.11
C ARG A 112 -0.08 10.84 -10.29
N MET A 113 -0.12 10.94 -8.96
CA MET A 113 -0.42 9.81 -8.08
C MET A 113 -1.71 9.08 -8.45
N PHE A 114 -2.77 9.79 -8.82
CA PHE A 114 -4.08 9.25 -9.22
C PHE A 114 -4.46 9.63 -10.66
N GLU A 115 -3.50 9.99 -11.52
CA GLU A 115 -3.81 10.30 -12.92
C GLU A 115 -4.43 9.07 -13.59
N SER A 116 -5.62 9.24 -14.22
CA SER A 116 -6.41 8.16 -14.83
C SER A 116 -6.83 7.04 -13.87
N ALA A 117 -6.92 7.30 -12.57
CA ALA A 117 -7.60 6.42 -11.63
C ALA A 117 -9.12 6.69 -11.69
N ASP A 118 -9.78 6.15 -12.69
CA ASP A 118 -11.09 6.58 -13.19
C ASP A 118 -12.19 6.57 -12.13
N ILE A 119 -12.23 5.54 -11.26
CA ILE A 119 -13.29 5.40 -10.24
C ILE A 119 -12.86 5.83 -8.85
N PHE A 120 -11.61 6.27 -8.66
CA PHE A 120 -11.13 6.71 -7.35
C PHE A 120 -11.94 7.92 -6.86
N ASN A 121 -12.64 7.75 -5.74
CA ASN A 121 -13.43 8.81 -5.11
C ASN A 121 -13.52 8.64 -3.59
N GLN A 122 -12.43 8.18 -2.95
CA GLN A 122 -12.39 8.03 -1.51
C GLN A 122 -12.02 9.34 -0.82
N ASP A 123 -12.52 9.52 0.40
CA ASP A 123 -12.17 10.64 1.25
C ASP A 123 -10.67 10.59 1.60
N ILE A 124 -9.98 11.71 1.39
CA ILE A 124 -8.58 11.95 1.71
C ILE A 124 -8.40 13.33 2.36
N SER A 125 -9.47 13.87 2.91
CA SER A 125 -9.48 15.21 3.53
C SER A 125 -8.56 15.32 4.74
N ASN A 126 -8.29 14.20 5.45
CA ASN A 126 -7.41 14.18 6.62
C ASN A 126 -5.91 14.19 6.27
N TRP A 127 -5.54 14.09 5.00
CA TRP A 127 -4.13 14.07 4.63
C TRP A 127 -3.41 15.38 4.96
N ASN A 128 -2.31 15.28 5.71
CA ASN A 128 -1.40 16.40 5.91
C ASN A 128 -0.41 16.47 4.74
N VAL A 129 -0.66 17.39 3.80
CA VAL A 129 0.14 17.55 2.58
C VAL A 129 1.11 18.75 2.64
N SER A 130 1.31 19.34 3.81
CA SER A 130 2.12 20.57 3.97
C SER A 130 3.58 20.43 3.55
N ASN A 131 4.11 19.21 3.48
CA ASN A 131 5.48 18.93 3.01
C ASN A 131 5.56 18.58 1.52
N VAL A 132 4.41 18.47 0.83
CA VAL A 132 4.40 18.11 -0.60
C VAL A 132 4.87 19.31 -1.44
N THR A 133 5.84 19.06 -2.31
CA THR A 133 6.43 20.08 -3.19
C THR A 133 5.99 19.97 -4.64
N THR A 134 5.38 18.84 -5.03
CA THR A 134 4.76 18.67 -6.35
C THR A 134 3.53 17.79 -6.28
N MET A 135 2.44 18.26 -6.90
CA MET A 135 1.17 17.54 -7.11
C MET A 135 0.75 17.64 -8.59
N ARG A 136 1.73 17.88 -9.47
CA ARG A 136 1.45 18.09 -10.90
C ARG A 136 0.62 16.94 -11.44
N LYS A 137 -0.57 17.24 -11.98
CA LYS A 137 -1.49 16.27 -12.59
C LYS A 137 -2.01 15.17 -11.65
N MET A 138 -1.96 15.36 -10.34
CA MET A 138 -2.32 14.32 -9.34
C MET A 138 -3.65 13.64 -9.64
N PHE A 139 -4.68 14.38 -10.09
CA PHE A 139 -6.02 13.88 -10.41
C PHE A 139 -6.39 14.08 -11.88
N GLN A 140 -5.42 14.29 -12.78
CA GLN A 140 -5.73 14.44 -14.20
C GLN A 140 -6.45 13.17 -14.70
N SER A 141 -7.61 13.35 -15.35
CA SER A 141 -8.44 12.24 -15.84
C SER A 141 -8.99 11.27 -14.76
N ALA A 142 -8.89 11.58 -13.48
CA ALA A 142 -9.58 10.85 -12.41
C ALA A 142 -11.07 11.29 -12.39
N THR A 143 -11.86 10.74 -13.31
CA THR A 143 -13.17 11.28 -13.68
C THR A 143 -14.23 11.22 -12.59
N SER A 144 -14.09 10.33 -11.63
CA SER A 144 -15.00 10.18 -10.48
C SER A 144 -14.61 11.01 -9.28
N PHE A 145 -13.37 11.55 -9.21
CA PHE A 145 -12.89 12.23 -8.01
C PHE A 145 -13.64 13.54 -7.75
N ASN A 146 -14.35 13.59 -6.62
CA ASN A 146 -15.14 14.75 -6.21
C ASN A 146 -15.13 14.93 -4.68
N GLN A 147 -13.99 14.70 -4.03
CA GLN A 147 -13.86 14.85 -2.58
C GLN A 147 -13.38 16.24 -2.20
N ALA A 148 -13.76 16.68 -1.00
CA ALA A 148 -13.32 17.97 -0.48
C ALA A 148 -11.85 17.89 -0.04
N VAL A 149 -11.02 18.77 -0.59
CA VAL A 149 -9.59 18.93 -0.24
C VAL A 149 -9.30 20.38 0.13
N ASN A 150 -10.32 21.09 0.59
CA ASN A 150 -10.25 22.55 0.85
C ASN A 150 -9.29 22.93 1.99
N ASP A 151 -9.06 21.98 2.92
CA ASP A 151 -8.24 22.21 4.11
C ASP A 151 -6.77 21.79 3.91
N TRP A 152 -6.41 21.37 2.70
CA TRP A 152 -5.03 21.03 2.37
C TRP A 152 -4.14 22.30 2.36
N ASP A 153 -3.06 22.27 3.11
CA ASP A 153 -2.01 23.28 3.01
C ASP A 153 -1.09 22.97 1.81
N VAL A 154 -1.31 23.68 0.71
CA VAL A 154 -0.55 23.53 -0.54
C VAL A 154 0.45 24.66 -0.74
N SER A 155 0.85 25.35 0.31
CA SER A 155 1.75 26.50 0.24
C SER A 155 3.18 26.14 -0.22
N SER A 156 3.54 24.86 -0.18
CA SER A 156 4.86 24.33 -0.60
C SER A 156 4.88 23.81 -2.05
N VAL A 157 3.71 23.72 -2.74
CA VAL A 157 3.54 23.12 -4.07
C VAL A 157 3.94 24.09 -5.19
#